data_c171cf5fdbb2a2bcb83585b2ded88fbc
#
_entry.id   c171cf5fdbb2a2bcb83585b2ded88fbc
#
_cell.length_a   1.000
_cell.length_b   1.000
_cell.length_c   1.000
_cell.angle_alpha   90.00
_cell.angle_beta   90.00
_cell.angle_gamma   90.00
#
_symmetry.space_group_name_H-M   'P 1'
#
loop_
_entity.id
_entity.type
_entity.pdbx_description
1 polymer ?
#
loop_
_entity_poly.entity_id
_entity_poly.type
_entity_poly.pdbx_seq_one_letter_code
_entity_poly.pdbx_strand_id
1 'polypeptide(L)'
;MSGIRLSRRDLLTASTAVAAGVLASHAGELMRPARAQTRATAVEPITPALVEAAKKEGKLAFYTAMDLPVAEKFAKTFEAKFPGVTVRVERSGAERVFQRIGQEMESGIHAVDVVNSADGAHFIVWKRNDWLAPYLPEEVARHYPAQYYDPDGLWVTTRVWLSSLGYNTNLVKPQEAPKSFADLLDPKWMGKMVKGHPAYSGTIMTATFQIVREFGWQYLEKLAKQRVMQVQSSTDPPKKLALGERAVMADGNDYNLIQLKEAGQPVEVVYPAEGTPLVTGPSAVFKSAPNPNAARLFQNWLHSLEAQQLLVDFARQHSVHPLTKEKPGARRLDEIKVWKDDPAGVERASEEIKTRYAQIFRV
;
A
#
# COMPACT_ATOMS: atom_id res chain seq x y z
N MET A 1 63.51 -41.91 28.91
CA MET A 1 62.63 -41.91 27.74
C MET A 1 62.05 -40.50 27.59
N SER A 2 62.69 -39.72 26.75
CA SER A 2 62.46 -38.28 26.61
C SER A 2 61.55 -38.03 25.39
N GLY A 3 60.37 -37.46 25.64
CA GLY A 3 59.46 -37.11 24.60
C GLY A 3 59.63 -35.65 24.13
N ILE A 4 59.98 -35.48 22.89
CA ILE A 4 60.18 -34.18 22.24
C ILE A 4 58.78 -33.58 21.88
N ARG A 5 58.45 -32.42 22.48
CA ARG A 5 57.27 -31.59 22.08
C ARG A 5 57.76 -30.67 20.97
N LEU A 6 57.21 -30.85 19.77
CA LEU A 6 57.37 -29.91 18.67
C LEU A 6 56.35 -28.76 18.83
N SER A 7 56.84 -27.52 18.75
CA SER A 7 56.04 -26.28 18.87
C SER A 7 55.40 -25.90 17.53
N ARG A 8 54.25 -25.24 17.62
CA ARG A 8 53.44 -24.77 16.47
C ARG A 8 54.17 -23.76 15.54
N ARG A 9 55.43 -23.43 15.81
CA ARG A 9 56.23 -22.49 15.04
C ARG A 9 57.12 -23.13 13.98
N ASP A 10 57.33 -24.44 14.02
CA ASP A 10 58.26 -25.13 13.13
C ASP A 10 57.63 -25.70 11.85
N LEU A 11 56.36 -25.41 11.60
CA LEU A 11 55.60 -25.89 10.43
C LEU A 11 55.41 -24.84 9.32
N LEU A 12 56.08 -23.69 9.40
CA LEU A 12 55.89 -22.58 8.45
C LEU A 12 57.14 -22.22 7.59
N THR A 13 58.18 -23.05 7.56
CA THR A 13 59.38 -22.74 6.78
C THR A 13 59.92 -23.92 5.95
N ALA A 14 59.07 -24.62 5.23
CA ALA A 14 59.53 -25.56 4.22
C ALA A 14 58.45 -25.77 3.16
N SER A 15 58.35 -24.85 2.19
CA SER A 15 57.81 -25.13 0.84
C SER A 15 57.80 -23.83 -0.01
N THR A 16 59.01 -23.32 -0.29
CA THR A 16 59.23 -22.37 -1.38
C THR A 16 60.35 -22.93 -2.26
N ALA A 17 60.00 -23.61 -3.32
CA ALA A 17 60.71 -23.66 -4.60
C ALA A 17 60.17 -24.83 -5.42
N VAL A 18 59.83 -24.52 -6.65
CA VAL A 18 59.40 -25.37 -7.77
C VAL A 18 57.90 -25.26 -8.08
N ALA A 19 57.57 -24.23 -8.85
CA ALA A 19 56.58 -24.23 -9.94
C ALA A 19 56.48 -22.81 -10.56
N ALA A 20 57.61 -22.33 -11.10
CA ALA A 20 57.59 -21.25 -12.07
C ALA A 20 57.65 -21.90 -13.47
N GLY A 21 56.55 -21.91 -14.18
CA GLY A 21 56.54 -22.32 -15.58
C GLY A 21 55.34 -23.21 -15.95
N VAL A 22 54.18 -22.67 -16.07
CA VAL A 22 53.06 -22.93 -16.97
C VAL A 22 51.81 -22.21 -16.42
N LEU A 23 51.74 -20.91 -16.51
CA LEU A 23 50.52 -20.13 -16.29
C LEU A 23 50.59 -18.77 -16.99
N ALA A 24 50.79 -18.84 -18.30
CA ALA A 24 50.68 -17.65 -19.17
C ALA A 24 49.82 -17.99 -20.37
N SER A 25 48.51 -18.25 -20.14
CA SER A 25 47.50 -18.21 -21.21
C SER A 25 46.00 -18.30 -20.76
N HIS A 26 45.68 -18.10 -19.48
CA HIS A 26 44.25 -18.02 -19.05
C HIS A 26 43.97 -16.88 -18.08
N ALA A 27 44.63 -15.76 -18.22
CA ALA A 27 44.32 -14.52 -17.47
C ALA A 27 43.49 -13.58 -18.35
N GLY A 28 42.25 -13.94 -18.63
CA GLY A 28 41.34 -13.15 -19.51
C GLY A 28 39.86 -13.29 -19.25
N GLU A 29 39.45 -14.19 -18.35
CA GLU A 29 38.03 -14.22 -17.90
C GLU A 29 37.95 -13.69 -16.46
N LEU A 30 38.14 -12.36 -16.34
CA LEU A 30 37.74 -11.64 -15.15
C LEU A 30 36.23 -11.85 -14.99
N MET A 31 35.85 -12.41 -13.84
CA MET A 31 34.49 -12.55 -13.33
C MET A 31 33.70 -11.28 -13.68
N ARG A 32 32.93 -11.31 -14.75
CA ARG A 32 31.81 -10.41 -14.91
C ARG A 32 30.86 -10.74 -13.77
N PRO A 33 30.48 -9.75 -12.93
CA PRO A 33 29.42 -9.99 -11.98
C PRO A 33 28.22 -10.50 -12.79
N ALA A 34 27.70 -11.66 -12.43
CA ALA A 34 26.47 -12.17 -13.00
C ALA A 34 25.43 -11.08 -12.77
N ARG A 35 25.18 -10.29 -13.80
CA ARG A 35 24.02 -9.42 -13.87
C ARG A 35 22.86 -10.38 -13.77
N ALA A 36 22.22 -10.43 -12.60
CA ALA A 36 20.95 -11.13 -12.48
C ALA A 36 20.09 -10.61 -13.63
N GLN A 37 19.90 -11.44 -14.64
CA GLN A 37 18.94 -11.18 -15.70
C GLN A 37 17.61 -11.16 -14.97
N THR A 38 17.08 -9.97 -14.70
CA THR A 38 15.70 -9.79 -14.32
C THR A 38 14.89 -10.46 -15.45
N ARG A 39 14.41 -11.64 -15.15
CA ARG A 39 13.54 -12.39 -16.08
C ARG A 39 12.30 -11.51 -16.19
N ALA A 40 12.11 -10.88 -17.34
CA ALA A 40 10.91 -10.09 -17.58
C ALA A 40 9.71 -10.95 -17.23
N THR A 41 8.89 -10.51 -16.29
CA THR A 41 7.69 -11.24 -15.89
C THR A 41 6.80 -11.40 -17.11
N ALA A 42 6.37 -12.63 -17.39
CA ALA A 42 5.51 -12.89 -18.52
C ALA A 42 4.20 -12.11 -18.37
N VAL A 43 3.84 -11.40 -19.41
CA VAL A 43 2.55 -10.68 -19.49
C VAL A 43 1.46 -11.72 -19.72
N GLU A 44 0.43 -11.73 -18.89
CA GLU A 44 -0.63 -12.73 -18.95
C GLU A 44 -1.99 -12.08 -19.25
N PRO A 45 -2.59 -12.37 -20.44
CA PRO A 45 -3.95 -11.94 -20.78
C PRO A 45 -5.00 -12.83 -20.12
N ILE A 46 -6.25 -12.35 -20.07
CA ILE A 46 -7.40 -13.21 -19.78
C ILE A 46 -7.67 -14.12 -20.99
N THR A 47 -7.35 -15.41 -20.85
CA THR A 47 -7.60 -16.41 -21.89
C THR A 47 -8.79 -17.30 -21.54
N PRO A 48 -9.46 -17.93 -22.53
CA PRO A 48 -10.48 -18.95 -22.25
C PRO A 48 -9.97 -20.07 -21.34
N ALA A 49 -8.71 -20.50 -21.51
CA ALA A 49 -8.10 -21.52 -20.67
C ALA A 49 -7.99 -21.09 -19.19
N LEU A 50 -7.57 -19.82 -18.92
CA LEU A 50 -7.53 -19.27 -17.58
C LEU A 50 -8.93 -19.21 -16.95
N VAL A 51 -9.94 -18.77 -17.72
CA VAL A 51 -11.33 -18.70 -17.25
C VAL A 51 -11.86 -20.09 -16.88
N GLU A 52 -11.65 -21.09 -17.71
CA GLU A 52 -12.10 -22.47 -17.42
C GLU A 52 -11.33 -23.10 -16.25
N ALA A 53 -10.04 -22.81 -16.09
CA ALA A 53 -9.26 -23.25 -14.93
C ALA A 53 -9.76 -22.58 -13.63
N ALA A 54 -10.04 -21.29 -13.66
CA ALA A 54 -10.62 -20.56 -12.53
C ALA A 54 -12.02 -21.09 -12.16
N LYS A 55 -12.88 -21.39 -13.13
CA LYS A 55 -14.18 -22.01 -12.88
C LYS A 55 -14.08 -23.39 -12.21
N LYS A 56 -13.06 -24.18 -12.55
CA LYS A 56 -12.81 -25.48 -11.88
C LYS A 56 -12.42 -25.30 -10.43
N GLU A 57 -11.69 -24.23 -10.07
CA GLU A 57 -11.39 -23.86 -8.67
C GLU A 57 -12.64 -23.31 -7.97
N GLY A 58 -13.50 -22.59 -8.69
CA GLY A 58 -14.84 -22.18 -8.30
C GLY A 58 -14.90 -21.05 -7.25
N LYS A 59 -13.77 -20.65 -6.69
CA LYS A 59 -13.72 -19.61 -5.64
C LYS A 59 -12.35 -18.98 -5.51
N LEU A 60 -12.31 -17.82 -4.83
CA LEU A 60 -11.07 -17.24 -4.31
C LEU A 60 -11.32 -16.46 -3.01
N ALA A 61 -10.29 -16.30 -2.20
CA ALA A 61 -10.27 -15.45 -1.01
C ALA A 61 -9.55 -14.11 -1.30
N PHE A 62 -10.29 -13.03 -1.19
CA PHE A 62 -9.80 -11.66 -1.36
C PHE A 62 -9.64 -10.97 -0.02
N TYR A 63 -8.41 -10.89 0.50
CA TYR A 63 -8.07 -10.14 1.70
C TYR A 63 -7.86 -8.68 1.35
N THR A 64 -8.59 -7.77 2.01
CA THR A 64 -8.56 -6.38 1.56
C THR A 64 -8.74 -5.35 2.67
N ALA A 65 -8.09 -4.20 2.50
CA ALA A 65 -8.33 -2.99 3.28
C ALA A 65 -9.30 -2.00 2.59
N MET A 66 -9.88 -2.36 1.45
CA MET A 66 -10.96 -1.57 0.83
C MET A 66 -12.16 -1.44 1.77
N ASP A 67 -12.94 -0.37 1.62
CA ASP A 67 -14.22 -0.27 2.29
C ASP A 67 -15.12 -1.43 1.88
N LEU A 68 -15.80 -2.03 2.84
CA LEU A 68 -16.57 -3.26 2.61
C LEU A 68 -17.57 -3.13 1.44
N PRO A 69 -18.38 -2.05 1.33
CA PRO A 69 -19.29 -1.89 0.19
C PRO A 69 -18.58 -1.85 -1.16
N VAL A 70 -17.36 -1.29 -1.22
CA VAL A 70 -16.55 -1.24 -2.44
C VAL A 70 -16.04 -2.64 -2.78
N ALA A 71 -15.45 -3.35 -1.84
CA ALA A 71 -14.93 -4.70 -2.05
C ALA A 71 -16.04 -5.68 -2.47
N GLU A 72 -17.23 -5.59 -1.85
CA GLU A 72 -18.40 -6.41 -2.22
C GLU A 72 -18.93 -6.05 -3.62
N LYS A 73 -18.93 -4.76 -3.99
CA LYS A 73 -19.33 -4.34 -5.34
C LYS A 73 -18.39 -4.92 -6.39
N PHE A 74 -17.07 -4.89 -6.13
CA PHE A 74 -16.07 -5.50 -7.02
C PHE A 74 -16.28 -7.00 -7.11
N ALA A 75 -16.43 -7.69 -5.99
CA ALA A 75 -16.71 -9.12 -5.96
C ALA A 75 -17.93 -9.50 -6.80
N LYS A 76 -19.06 -8.84 -6.58
CA LYS A 76 -20.32 -9.09 -7.32
C LYS A 76 -20.19 -8.78 -8.81
N THR A 77 -19.46 -7.72 -9.18
CA THR A 77 -19.26 -7.38 -10.60
C THR A 77 -18.38 -8.42 -11.30
N PHE A 78 -17.33 -8.89 -10.61
CA PHE A 78 -16.50 -9.99 -11.10
C PHE A 78 -17.28 -11.30 -11.25
N GLU A 79 -18.04 -11.70 -10.24
CA GLU A 79 -18.86 -12.91 -10.25
C GLU A 79 -19.90 -12.91 -11.38
N ALA A 80 -20.51 -11.75 -11.65
CA ALA A 80 -21.44 -11.58 -12.76
C ALA A 80 -20.77 -11.73 -14.12
N LYS A 81 -19.52 -11.27 -14.25
CA LYS A 81 -18.72 -11.38 -15.47
C LYS A 81 -18.16 -12.79 -15.70
N PHE A 82 -17.78 -13.48 -14.62
CA PHE A 82 -17.19 -14.81 -14.63
C PHE A 82 -18.01 -15.80 -13.79
N PRO A 83 -19.23 -16.17 -14.24
CA PRO A 83 -20.08 -17.06 -13.49
C PRO A 83 -19.40 -18.42 -13.30
N GLY A 84 -19.52 -18.94 -12.07
CA GLY A 84 -18.83 -20.14 -11.61
C GLY A 84 -17.58 -19.88 -10.78
N VAL A 85 -17.19 -18.61 -10.57
CA VAL A 85 -16.12 -18.24 -9.63
C VAL A 85 -16.69 -17.28 -8.58
N THR A 86 -16.65 -17.64 -7.31
CA THR A 86 -17.11 -16.82 -6.19
C THR A 86 -15.96 -16.14 -5.47
N VAL A 87 -16.17 -14.91 -4.96
CA VAL A 87 -15.16 -14.12 -4.26
C VAL A 87 -15.53 -13.98 -2.78
N ARG A 88 -14.77 -14.65 -1.91
CA ARG A 88 -14.90 -14.46 -0.48
C ARG A 88 -14.10 -13.24 -0.04
N VAL A 89 -14.80 -12.16 0.28
CA VAL A 89 -14.20 -10.93 0.77
C VAL A 89 -13.89 -11.04 2.25
N GLU A 90 -12.60 -10.88 2.60
CA GLU A 90 -12.09 -10.80 3.97
C GLU A 90 -11.56 -9.38 4.24
N ARG A 91 -12.43 -8.53 4.79
CA ARG A 91 -12.12 -7.10 5.00
C ARG A 91 -11.63 -6.84 6.42
N SER A 92 -10.46 -6.20 6.54
CA SER A 92 -9.97 -5.62 7.80
C SER A 92 -9.12 -4.37 7.54
N GLY A 93 -8.66 -3.67 8.59
CA GLY A 93 -7.66 -2.62 8.44
C GLY A 93 -6.33 -3.18 7.89
N ALA A 94 -5.57 -2.37 7.15
CA ALA A 94 -4.38 -2.82 6.45
C ALA A 94 -3.36 -3.52 7.37
N GLU A 95 -3.07 -2.94 8.54
CA GLU A 95 -2.17 -3.53 9.52
C GLU A 95 -2.68 -4.90 10.04
N ARG A 96 -3.98 -5.05 10.27
CA ARG A 96 -4.56 -6.33 10.70
C ARG A 96 -4.51 -7.39 9.62
N VAL A 97 -4.73 -7.00 8.35
CA VAL A 97 -4.56 -7.91 7.19
C VAL A 97 -3.10 -8.36 7.11
N PHE A 98 -2.16 -7.43 7.25
CA PHE A 98 -0.73 -7.74 7.22
C PHE A 98 -0.31 -8.71 8.32
N GLN A 99 -0.71 -8.44 9.57
CA GLN A 99 -0.41 -9.30 10.72
C GLN A 99 -1.05 -10.68 10.58
N ARG A 100 -2.32 -10.73 10.14
CA ARG A 100 -3.03 -12.01 9.92
C ARG A 100 -2.32 -12.87 8.87
N ILE A 101 -1.96 -12.29 7.73
CA ILE A 101 -1.22 -13.00 6.68
C ILE A 101 0.12 -13.51 7.22
N GLY A 102 0.85 -12.69 7.99
CA GLY A 102 2.11 -13.11 8.63
C GLY A 102 1.92 -14.34 9.51
N GLN A 103 0.93 -14.31 10.42
CA GLN A 103 0.62 -15.44 11.32
C GLN A 103 0.15 -16.69 10.56
N GLU A 104 -0.67 -16.53 9.52
CA GLU A 104 -1.12 -17.63 8.66
C GLU A 104 0.08 -18.29 7.96
N MET A 105 0.95 -17.49 7.34
CA MET A 105 2.14 -17.99 6.62
C MET A 105 3.13 -18.70 7.56
N GLU A 106 3.41 -18.14 8.74
CA GLU A 106 4.28 -18.73 9.76
C GLU A 106 3.72 -20.06 10.31
N SER A 107 2.39 -20.17 10.35
CA SER A 107 1.69 -21.38 10.79
C SER A 107 1.47 -22.41 9.67
N GLY A 108 1.97 -22.16 8.45
CA GLY A 108 1.75 -23.01 7.28
C GLY A 108 0.30 -23.00 6.78
N ILE A 109 -0.49 -22.00 7.17
CA ILE A 109 -1.86 -21.80 6.70
C ILE A 109 -1.83 -20.93 5.44
N HIS A 110 -2.35 -21.47 4.35
CA HIS A 110 -2.42 -20.80 3.06
C HIS A 110 -3.87 -20.51 2.72
N ALA A 111 -4.41 -19.38 3.18
CA ALA A 111 -5.82 -19.04 3.05
C ALA A 111 -6.10 -17.88 2.10
N VAL A 112 -5.07 -17.05 1.79
CA VAL A 112 -5.19 -15.88 0.94
C VAL A 112 -4.85 -16.22 -0.52
N ASP A 113 -5.73 -15.84 -1.44
CA ASP A 113 -5.48 -15.93 -2.88
C ASP A 113 -4.96 -14.59 -3.43
N VAL A 114 -5.72 -13.52 -3.18
CA VAL A 114 -5.39 -12.16 -3.59
C VAL A 114 -5.47 -11.22 -2.40
N VAL A 115 -4.48 -10.34 -2.27
CA VAL A 115 -4.49 -9.27 -1.28
C VAL A 115 -4.57 -7.90 -1.93
N ASN A 116 -5.30 -6.95 -1.32
CA ASN A 116 -5.18 -5.52 -1.57
C ASN A 116 -4.98 -4.78 -0.25
N SER A 117 -3.88 -4.07 -0.11
CA SER A 117 -3.58 -3.29 1.08
C SER A 117 -3.65 -1.78 0.83
N ALA A 118 -3.83 -1.01 1.89
CA ALA A 118 -3.72 0.45 1.90
C ALA A 118 -2.32 0.93 2.31
N ASP A 119 -1.33 0.04 2.23
CA ASP A 119 0.07 0.33 2.54
C ASP A 119 0.99 -0.46 1.61
N GLY A 120 1.74 0.26 0.78
CA GLY A 120 2.71 -0.32 -0.14
C GLY A 120 3.90 -1.00 0.56
N ALA A 121 4.21 -0.59 1.80
CA ALA A 121 5.29 -1.18 2.60
C ALA A 121 5.08 -2.67 2.87
N HIS A 122 3.82 -3.12 3.03
CA HIS A 122 3.50 -4.53 3.22
C HIS A 122 4.00 -5.41 2.08
N PHE A 123 3.89 -4.93 0.84
CA PHE A 123 4.34 -5.67 -0.35
C PHE A 123 5.85 -5.82 -0.41
N ILE A 124 6.60 -4.86 0.11
CA ILE A 124 8.06 -4.95 0.24
C ILE A 124 8.44 -6.07 1.20
N VAL A 125 7.75 -6.19 2.34
CA VAL A 125 7.96 -7.28 3.30
C VAL A 125 7.59 -8.63 2.69
N TRP A 126 6.43 -8.76 2.06
CA TRP A 126 5.99 -10.00 1.42
C TRP A 126 6.90 -10.41 0.26
N LYS A 127 7.42 -9.45 -0.53
CA LYS A 127 8.46 -9.69 -1.55
C LYS A 127 9.74 -10.24 -0.93
N ARG A 128 10.22 -9.63 0.14
CA ARG A 128 11.43 -10.06 0.86
C ARG A 128 11.31 -11.49 1.38
N ASN A 129 10.11 -11.88 1.82
CA ASN A 129 9.81 -13.23 2.30
C ASN A 129 9.49 -14.23 1.17
N ASP A 130 9.54 -13.78 -0.08
CA ASP A 130 9.23 -14.61 -1.25
C ASP A 130 7.81 -15.19 -1.26
N TRP A 131 6.82 -14.47 -0.73
CA TRP A 131 5.43 -14.92 -0.61
C TRP A 131 4.56 -14.57 -1.82
N LEU A 132 4.98 -13.62 -2.66
CA LEU A 132 4.18 -13.12 -3.79
C LEU A 132 4.52 -13.87 -5.09
N ALA A 133 3.48 -14.17 -5.86
CA ALA A 133 3.63 -14.75 -7.20
C ALA A 133 3.92 -13.64 -8.22
N PRO A 134 4.91 -13.80 -9.11
CA PRO A 134 5.08 -12.89 -10.22
C PRO A 134 3.91 -13.06 -11.20
N TYR A 135 3.16 -11.99 -11.38
CA TYR A 135 2.00 -11.95 -12.27
C TYR A 135 1.74 -10.52 -12.76
N LEU A 136 1.91 -10.29 -14.06
CA LEU A 136 1.70 -8.99 -14.67
C LEU A 136 0.50 -9.03 -15.62
N PRO A 137 -0.66 -8.44 -15.27
CA PRO A 137 -1.81 -8.33 -16.16
C PRO A 137 -1.48 -7.61 -17.46
N GLU A 138 -2.08 -8.03 -18.58
CA GLU A 138 -1.85 -7.45 -19.90
C GLU A 138 -2.19 -5.94 -19.94
N GLU A 139 -3.31 -5.52 -19.33
CA GLU A 139 -3.70 -4.10 -19.23
C GLU A 139 -2.65 -3.27 -18.52
N VAL A 140 -2.03 -3.82 -17.48
CA VAL A 140 -0.95 -3.15 -16.74
C VAL A 140 0.26 -2.96 -17.63
N ALA A 141 0.71 -4.01 -18.31
CA ALA A 141 1.86 -3.95 -19.20
C ALA A 141 1.67 -2.97 -20.36
N ARG A 142 0.44 -2.81 -20.84
CA ARG A 142 0.11 -1.93 -21.98
C ARG A 142 -0.09 -0.48 -21.59
N HIS A 143 -0.65 -0.20 -20.41
CA HIS A 143 -1.21 1.12 -20.12
C HIS A 143 -0.67 1.77 -18.86
N TYR A 144 -0.27 1.00 -17.83
CA TYR A 144 0.10 1.59 -16.54
C TYR A 144 1.49 2.22 -16.59
N PRO A 145 1.67 3.42 -16.03
CA PRO A 145 3.01 3.97 -15.81
C PRO A 145 3.84 3.07 -14.89
N ALA A 146 5.13 2.89 -15.23
CA ALA A 146 6.02 1.94 -14.56
C ALA A 146 6.15 2.15 -13.04
N GLN A 147 5.88 3.34 -12.53
CA GLN A 147 5.92 3.64 -11.10
C GLN A 147 4.78 3.00 -10.29
N TYR A 148 3.76 2.45 -10.95
CA TYR A 148 2.58 1.88 -10.31
C TYR A 148 2.57 0.35 -10.26
N TYR A 149 3.65 -0.30 -10.64
CA TYR A 149 3.81 -1.75 -10.46
C TYR A 149 5.25 -2.13 -10.15
N ASP A 150 5.42 -3.27 -9.50
CA ASP A 150 6.74 -3.80 -9.19
C ASP A 150 7.46 -4.27 -10.46
N PRO A 151 8.75 -3.95 -10.67
CA PRO A 151 9.49 -4.39 -11.86
C PRO A 151 9.54 -5.91 -12.07
N ASP A 152 9.47 -6.68 -10.98
CA ASP A 152 9.42 -8.15 -11.02
C ASP A 152 7.99 -8.68 -11.14
N GLY A 153 6.98 -7.80 -11.31
CA GLY A 153 5.57 -8.15 -11.46
C GLY A 153 4.90 -8.73 -10.23
N LEU A 154 5.44 -8.45 -9.03
CA LEU A 154 4.93 -9.06 -7.79
C LEU A 154 3.72 -8.34 -7.21
N TRP A 155 3.51 -7.07 -7.55
CA TRP A 155 2.29 -6.33 -7.21
C TRP A 155 2.01 -5.23 -8.21
N VAL A 156 0.77 -4.77 -8.24
CA VAL A 156 0.31 -3.65 -9.07
C VAL A 156 -0.54 -2.72 -8.22
N THR A 157 -0.35 -1.42 -8.34
CA THR A 157 -1.22 -0.42 -7.73
C THR A 157 -2.61 -0.51 -8.36
N THR A 158 -3.61 -0.87 -7.55
CA THR A 158 -5.00 -0.99 -7.97
C THR A 158 -5.72 0.34 -7.89
N ARG A 159 -5.36 1.18 -6.92
CA ARG A 159 -6.08 2.41 -6.59
C ARG A 159 -5.17 3.45 -5.95
N VAL A 160 -5.56 4.72 -6.09
CA VAL A 160 -4.89 5.86 -5.46
C VAL A 160 -5.95 6.74 -4.78
N TRP A 161 -5.61 7.31 -3.65
CA TRP A 161 -6.43 8.30 -2.94
C TRP A 161 -5.53 9.23 -2.12
N LEU A 162 -6.14 10.26 -1.54
CA LEU A 162 -5.42 11.27 -0.78
C LEU A 162 -5.84 11.23 0.69
N SER A 163 -4.87 11.40 1.58
CA SER A 163 -5.16 11.68 2.98
C SER A 163 -5.29 13.18 3.15
N SER A 164 -6.54 13.66 3.19
CA SER A 164 -6.88 15.06 3.13
C SER A 164 -7.29 15.64 4.49
N LEU A 165 -7.39 16.95 4.55
CA LEU A 165 -8.14 17.65 5.58
C LEU A 165 -9.63 17.67 5.21
N GLY A 166 -10.47 18.03 6.17
CA GLY A 166 -11.89 18.25 5.93
C GLY A 166 -12.54 19.00 7.08
N TYR A 167 -13.75 19.49 6.85
CA TYR A 167 -14.52 20.15 7.91
C TYR A 167 -16.02 19.90 7.76
N ASN A 168 -16.75 20.06 8.87
CA ASN A 168 -18.19 20.03 8.89
C ASN A 168 -18.74 21.45 8.60
N THR A 169 -19.53 21.60 7.54
CA THR A 169 -20.02 22.91 7.05
C THR A 169 -21.10 23.54 7.93
N ASN A 170 -21.71 22.77 8.84
CA ASN A 170 -22.62 23.32 9.87
C ASN A 170 -21.87 23.91 11.07
N LEU A 171 -20.63 23.48 11.31
CA LEU A 171 -19.81 23.87 12.47
C LEU A 171 -18.72 24.89 12.11
N VAL A 172 -18.31 24.93 10.85
CA VAL A 172 -17.20 25.78 10.37
C VAL A 172 -17.63 26.44 9.07
N LYS A 173 -17.56 27.77 9.03
CA LYS A 173 -17.81 28.53 7.81
C LYS A 173 -16.65 28.33 6.82
N PRO A 174 -16.90 28.34 5.50
CA PRO A 174 -15.84 28.13 4.49
C PRO A 174 -14.64 29.07 4.61
N GLN A 175 -14.89 30.32 5.05
CA GLN A 175 -13.84 31.34 5.22
C GLN A 175 -12.94 31.07 6.43
N GLU A 176 -13.43 30.35 7.43
CA GLU A 176 -12.75 30.01 8.67
C GLU A 176 -12.09 28.62 8.64
N ALA A 177 -12.42 27.82 7.63
CA ALA A 177 -11.92 26.46 7.48
C ALA A 177 -10.38 26.44 7.31
N PRO A 178 -9.69 25.43 7.85
CA PRO A 178 -8.26 25.27 7.65
C PRO A 178 -7.95 25.02 6.16
N LYS A 179 -6.92 25.66 5.63
CA LYS A 179 -6.46 25.51 4.22
C LYS A 179 -5.08 24.87 4.13
N SER A 180 -4.44 24.65 5.26
CA SER A 180 -3.07 24.16 5.36
C SER A 180 -2.90 23.28 6.60
N PHE A 181 -1.83 22.48 6.62
CA PHE A 181 -1.44 21.78 7.85
C PHE A 181 -1.03 22.74 8.96
N ALA A 182 -0.47 23.90 8.62
CA ALA A 182 -0.13 24.93 9.58
C ALA A 182 -1.38 25.51 10.28
N ASP A 183 -2.50 25.67 9.59
CA ASP A 183 -3.75 26.18 10.16
C ASP A 183 -4.34 25.24 11.23
N LEU A 184 -4.04 23.94 11.20
CA LEU A 184 -4.47 22.99 12.23
C LEU A 184 -3.82 23.26 13.60
N LEU A 185 -2.75 24.03 13.63
CA LEU A 185 -2.05 24.40 14.87
C LEU A 185 -2.66 25.62 15.55
N ASP A 186 -3.64 26.28 14.93
CA ASP A 186 -4.36 27.41 15.54
C ASP A 186 -5.14 26.94 16.80
N PRO A 187 -4.97 27.58 17.97
CA PRO A 187 -5.66 27.23 19.21
C PRO A 187 -7.20 27.16 19.09
N LYS A 188 -7.81 27.82 18.10
CA LYS A 188 -9.26 27.75 17.87
C LYS A 188 -9.76 26.33 17.59
N TRP A 189 -8.87 25.41 17.14
CA TRP A 189 -9.18 24.02 16.84
C TRP A 189 -8.98 23.06 18.01
N MET A 190 -8.51 23.54 19.16
CA MET A 190 -8.24 22.70 20.33
C MET A 190 -9.49 21.88 20.72
N GLY A 191 -9.34 20.53 20.75
CA GLY A 191 -10.42 19.59 21.06
C GLY A 191 -11.49 19.42 19.97
N LYS A 192 -11.36 20.11 18.82
CA LYS A 192 -12.34 20.06 17.73
C LYS A 192 -11.92 19.19 16.55
N MET A 193 -10.75 18.59 16.60
CA MET A 193 -10.20 17.80 15.51
C MET A 193 -10.30 16.30 15.74
N VAL A 194 -10.31 15.53 14.64
CA VAL A 194 -10.19 14.08 14.60
C VAL A 194 -9.17 13.65 13.56
N LYS A 195 -8.42 12.58 13.84
CA LYS A 195 -7.55 11.90 12.87
C LYS A 195 -7.44 10.40 13.16
N GLY A 196 -7.01 9.63 12.17
CA GLY A 196 -6.70 8.22 12.33
C GLY A 196 -5.39 7.98 13.07
N HIS A 197 -5.21 6.73 13.56
CA HIS A 197 -3.99 6.30 14.24
C HIS A 197 -3.14 5.42 13.30
N PRO A 198 -1.82 5.69 13.13
CA PRO A 198 -0.97 4.98 12.17
C PRO A 198 -0.77 3.49 12.49
N ALA A 199 -0.84 3.09 13.76
CA ALA A 199 -0.67 1.67 14.12
C ALA A 199 -1.83 0.75 13.68
N TYR A 200 -2.95 1.31 13.18
CA TYR A 200 -4.10 0.52 12.75
C TYR A 200 -4.48 0.72 11.28
N SER A 201 -3.99 1.78 10.66
CA SER A 201 -4.36 2.19 9.30
C SER A 201 -3.13 2.47 8.44
N GLY A 202 -2.95 1.69 7.39
CA GLY A 202 -1.88 1.92 6.40
C GLY A 202 -1.97 3.29 5.72
N THR A 203 -3.18 3.79 5.44
CA THR A 203 -3.37 5.17 4.95
C THR A 203 -2.74 6.19 5.90
N ILE A 204 -3.05 6.06 7.20
CA ILE A 204 -2.55 7.01 8.20
C ILE A 204 -1.05 6.80 8.45
N MET A 205 -0.55 5.58 8.35
CA MET A 205 0.89 5.28 8.40
C MET A 205 1.63 6.01 7.28
N THR A 206 1.20 5.82 6.04
CA THR A 206 1.78 6.50 4.87
C THR A 206 1.67 8.02 4.97
N ALA A 207 0.50 8.55 5.37
CA ALA A 207 0.31 9.99 5.55
C ALA A 207 1.18 10.55 6.69
N THR A 208 1.30 9.84 7.82
CA THR A 208 2.15 10.25 8.93
C THR A 208 3.62 10.28 8.53
N PHE A 209 4.09 9.27 7.78
CA PHE A 209 5.45 9.25 7.22
C PHE A 209 5.70 10.49 6.35
N GLN A 210 4.80 10.80 5.43
CA GLN A 210 4.94 11.95 4.54
C GLN A 210 4.88 13.28 5.31
N ILE A 211 3.99 13.42 6.29
CA ILE A 211 3.91 14.60 7.17
C ILE A 211 5.22 14.79 7.96
N VAL A 212 5.79 13.71 8.52
CA VAL A 212 7.06 13.78 9.25
C VAL A 212 8.22 14.12 8.30
N ARG A 213 8.23 13.59 7.09
CA ARG A 213 9.23 13.92 6.08
C ARG A 213 9.21 15.41 5.71
N GLU A 214 8.03 16.01 5.57
CA GLU A 214 7.87 17.40 5.13
C GLU A 214 8.04 18.41 6.30
N PHE A 215 7.54 18.09 7.49
CA PHE A 215 7.47 19.05 8.62
C PHE A 215 8.27 18.63 9.84
N GLY A 216 8.80 17.40 9.87
CA GLY A 216 9.45 16.84 11.06
C GLY A 216 8.47 16.46 12.17
N TRP A 217 8.99 15.79 13.19
CA TRP A 217 8.23 15.35 14.35
C TRP A 217 7.65 16.49 15.18
N GLN A 218 8.33 17.65 15.18
CA GLN A 218 7.86 18.85 15.89
C GLN A 218 6.45 19.31 15.46
N TYR A 219 6.05 19.02 14.21
CA TYR A 219 4.69 19.30 13.77
C TYR A 219 3.67 18.44 14.54
N LEU A 220 3.91 17.14 14.65
CA LEU A 220 3.03 16.22 15.38
C LEU A 220 3.00 16.51 16.87
N GLU A 221 4.12 16.93 17.47
CA GLU A 221 4.19 17.39 18.87
C GLU A 221 3.31 18.63 19.12
N LYS A 222 3.30 19.58 18.17
CA LYS A 222 2.40 20.75 18.22
C LYS A 222 0.95 20.34 18.02
N LEU A 223 0.69 19.44 17.05
CA LEU A 223 -0.67 18.95 16.75
C LEU A 223 -1.26 18.18 17.94
N ALA A 224 -0.47 17.39 18.66
CA ALA A 224 -0.92 16.66 19.85
C ALA A 224 -1.40 17.59 20.97
N LYS A 225 -0.82 18.80 21.10
CA LYS A 225 -1.28 19.82 22.08
C LYS A 225 -2.68 20.31 21.77
N GLN A 226 -3.18 20.14 20.55
CA GLN A 226 -4.55 20.47 20.14
C GLN A 226 -5.61 19.46 20.64
N ARG A 227 -5.23 18.41 21.39
CA ARG A 227 -6.15 17.39 21.92
C ARG A 227 -6.99 16.74 20.82
N VAL A 228 -6.32 16.29 19.74
CA VAL A 228 -6.96 15.67 18.57
C VAL A 228 -7.54 14.31 18.97
N MET A 229 -8.82 14.08 18.68
CA MET A 229 -9.44 12.76 18.84
C MET A 229 -8.76 11.75 17.94
N GLN A 230 -8.35 10.61 18.53
CA GLN A 230 -7.76 9.49 17.79
C GLN A 230 -8.81 8.43 17.50
N VAL A 231 -8.83 7.90 16.26
CA VAL A 231 -9.67 6.77 15.86
C VAL A 231 -8.84 5.72 15.13
N GLN A 232 -9.32 4.48 15.08
CA GLN A 232 -8.49 3.37 14.57
C GLN A 232 -8.41 3.30 13.04
N SER A 233 -9.44 3.77 12.33
CA SER A 233 -9.53 3.65 10.87
C SER A 233 -9.43 5.02 10.20
N SER A 234 -8.85 5.10 9.00
CA SER A 234 -8.89 6.29 8.15
C SER A 234 -10.30 6.62 7.60
N THR A 235 -11.25 5.69 7.69
CA THR A 235 -12.65 5.89 7.31
C THR A 235 -13.52 6.47 8.42
N ASP A 236 -13.03 6.50 9.66
CA ASP A 236 -13.80 7.02 10.80
C ASP A 236 -13.77 8.55 10.91
N PRO A 237 -12.66 9.26 10.64
CA PRO A 237 -12.64 10.72 10.70
C PRO A 237 -13.73 11.39 9.83
N PRO A 238 -13.94 11.00 8.56
CA PRO A 238 -15.06 11.54 7.75
C PRO A 238 -16.43 11.33 8.38
N LYS A 239 -16.69 10.15 8.99
CA LYS A 239 -17.95 9.86 9.68
C LYS A 239 -18.15 10.74 10.91
N LYS A 240 -17.08 10.94 11.71
CA LYS A 240 -17.12 11.83 12.89
C LYS A 240 -17.43 13.28 12.51
N LEU A 241 -16.91 13.72 11.34
CA LEU A 241 -17.30 15.01 10.76
C LEU A 241 -18.78 15.06 10.40
N ALA A 242 -19.25 14.08 9.63
CA ALA A 242 -20.65 14.04 9.18
C ALA A 242 -21.64 14.06 10.34
N LEU A 243 -21.32 13.37 11.43
CA LEU A 243 -22.12 13.35 12.66
C LEU A 243 -21.98 14.63 13.52
N GLY A 244 -21.10 15.56 13.17
CA GLY A 244 -20.84 16.77 13.96
C GLY A 244 -20.10 16.53 15.28
N GLU A 245 -19.55 15.34 15.49
CA GLU A 245 -18.77 15.05 16.72
C GLU A 245 -17.44 15.82 16.76
N ARG A 246 -16.90 16.17 15.61
CA ARG A 246 -15.73 17.03 15.45
C ARG A 246 -15.96 18.00 14.29
N ALA A 247 -15.38 19.17 14.41
CA ALA A 247 -15.51 20.22 13.43
C ALA A 247 -14.53 20.07 12.25
N VAL A 248 -13.33 19.50 12.50
CA VAL A 248 -12.26 19.39 11.53
C VAL A 248 -11.66 17.99 11.53
N MET A 249 -11.43 17.46 10.34
CA MET A 249 -10.62 16.28 10.08
C MET A 249 -9.19 16.72 9.79
N ALA A 250 -8.26 16.29 10.63
CA ALA A 250 -6.84 16.63 10.46
C ALA A 250 -6.10 15.64 9.54
N ASP A 251 -6.69 14.49 9.29
CA ASP A 251 -6.14 13.41 8.47
C ASP A 251 -7.23 12.34 8.25
N GLY A 252 -7.46 11.95 7.00
CA GLY A 252 -8.42 10.91 6.63
C GLY A 252 -8.65 10.83 5.13
N ASN A 253 -9.43 9.85 4.68
CA ASN A 253 -9.65 9.61 3.26
C ASN A 253 -10.50 10.71 2.62
N ASP A 254 -10.01 11.31 1.56
CA ASP A 254 -10.73 12.32 0.75
C ASP A 254 -11.99 11.74 0.09
N TYR A 255 -11.89 10.55 -0.51
CA TYR A 255 -12.99 9.90 -1.20
C TYR A 255 -14.20 9.61 -0.27
N ASN A 256 -13.95 9.34 1.01
CA ASN A 256 -15.05 9.16 1.96
C ASN A 256 -15.78 10.49 2.25
N LEU A 257 -15.07 11.63 2.31
CA LEU A 257 -15.70 12.94 2.40
C LEU A 257 -16.51 13.25 1.13
N ILE A 258 -15.96 12.95 -0.04
CA ILE A 258 -16.66 13.14 -1.33
C ILE A 258 -17.96 12.33 -1.36
N GLN A 259 -17.90 11.04 -0.99
CA GLN A 259 -19.08 10.18 -0.90
C GLN A 259 -20.13 10.71 0.08
N LEU A 260 -19.71 11.16 1.27
CA LEU A 260 -20.60 11.73 2.27
C LEU A 260 -21.23 13.04 1.79
N LYS A 261 -20.47 13.92 1.15
CA LYS A 261 -20.95 15.16 0.55
C LYS A 261 -22.00 14.89 -0.54
N GLU A 262 -21.74 13.92 -1.42
CA GLU A 262 -22.71 13.50 -2.46
C GLU A 262 -23.99 12.90 -1.87
N ALA A 263 -23.89 12.28 -0.69
CA ALA A 263 -25.04 11.80 0.07
C ALA A 263 -25.74 12.91 0.89
N GLY A 264 -25.40 14.18 0.67
CA GLY A 264 -26.02 15.33 1.33
C GLY A 264 -25.54 15.60 2.76
N GLN A 265 -24.47 14.95 3.21
CA GLN A 265 -23.89 15.22 4.54
C GLN A 265 -23.16 16.55 4.56
N PRO A 266 -23.16 17.27 5.71
CA PRO A 266 -22.56 18.61 5.82
C PRO A 266 -21.04 18.55 5.97
N VAL A 267 -20.35 18.03 4.98
CA VAL A 267 -18.87 17.90 5.00
C VAL A 267 -18.25 18.46 3.73
N GLU A 268 -17.02 18.96 3.86
CA GLU A 268 -16.22 19.46 2.75
C GLU A 268 -14.80 18.94 2.84
N VAL A 269 -14.22 18.58 1.67
CA VAL A 269 -12.82 18.16 1.56
C VAL A 269 -11.93 19.38 1.35
N VAL A 270 -10.75 19.36 1.98
CA VAL A 270 -9.72 20.37 1.81
C VAL A 270 -8.38 19.70 1.47
N TYR A 271 -7.82 20.06 0.33
CA TYR A 271 -6.47 19.67 -0.06
C TYR A 271 -5.49 20.75 0.42
N PRO A 272 -4.56 20.43 1.36
CA PRO A 272 -3.68 21.42 1.97
C PRO A 272 -2.78 22.13 0.96
N ALA A 273 -2.55 23.42 1.16
CA ALA A 273 -1.74 24.24 0.26
C ALA A 273 -0.28 23.77 0.14
N GLU A 274 0.27 23.18 1.19
CA GLU A 274 1.65 22.63 1.20
C GLU A 274 1.78 21.37 0.34
N GLY A 275 0.68 20.68 0.12
CA GLY A 275 0.58 19.40 -0.59
C GLY A 275 -0.17 18.36 0.23
N THR A 276 -0.73 17.38 -0.45
CA THR A 276 -1.59 16.35 0.16
C THR A 276 -0.88 14.99 0.12
N PRO A 277 -0.85 14.24 1.23
CA PRO A 277 -0.32 12.88 1.22
C PRO A 277 -1.02 11.98 0.20
N LEU A 278 -0.23 11.39 -0.70
CA LEU A 278 -0.67 10.41 -1.67
C LEU A 278 -0.54 9.01 -1.08
N VAL A 279 -1.57 8.21 -1.23
CA VAL A 279 -1.60 6.82 -0.79
C VAL A 279 -1.90 5.92 -1.98
N THR A 280 -1.07 4.91 -2.17
CA THR A 280 -1.28 3.86 -3.15
C THR A 280 -1.82 2.60 -2.48
N GLY A 281 -2.71 1.90 -3.17
CA GLY A 281 -3.28 0.63 -2.71
C GLY A 281 -2.95 -0.50 -3.67
N PRO A 282 -1.79 -1.16 -3.53
CA PRO A 282 -1.44 -2.26 -4.39
C PRO A 282 -2.27 -3.52 -4.14
N SER A 283 -2.26 -4.42 -5.13
CA SER A 283 -2.75 -5.79 -4.99
C SER A 283 -1.73 -6.79 -5.54
N ALA A 284 -1.78 -8.02 -5.04
CA ALA A 284 -0.90 -9.12 -5.43
C ALA A 284 -1.59 -10.48 -5.28
N VAL A 285 -1.07 -11.45 -6.03
CA VAL A 285 -1.39 -12.88 -5.89
C VAL A 285 -0.33 -13.53 -4.99
N PHE A 286 -0.73 -14.39 -4.07
CA PHE A 286 0.20 -15.16 -3.25
C PHE A 286 0.72 -16.40 -4.01
N LYS A 287 1.99 -16.76 -3.80
CA LYS A 287 2.56 -18.00 -4.37
C LYS A 287 1.85 -19.25 -3.89
N SER A 288 1.43 -19.23 -2.63
CA SER A 288 0.73 -20.33 -1.96
C SER A 288 -0.80 -20.23 -2.08
N ALA A 289 -1.31 -19.41 -3.02
CA ALA A 289 -2.75 -19.25 -3.25
C ALA A 289 -3.43 -20.61 -3.45
N PRO A 290 -4.45 -20.96 -2.65
CA PRO A 290 -5.21 -22.21 -2.82
C PRO A 290 -5.92 -22.31 -4.18
N ASN A 291 -6.28 -21.16 -4.76
CA ASN A 291 -7.02 -21.06 -6.02
C ASN A 291 -6.26 -20.15 -7.01
N PRO A 292 -5.08 -20.58 -7.52
CA PRO A 292 -4.16 -19.70 -8.24
C PRO A 292 -4.70 -19.19 -9.59
N ASN A 293 -5.55 -19.95 -10.28
CA ASN A 293 -6.14 -19.51 -11.54
C ASN A 293 -7.26 -18.49 -11.31
N ALA A 294 -8.12 -18.70 -10.30
CA ALA A 294 -9.13 -17.74 -9.90
C ALA A 294 -8.49 -16.44 -9.38
N ALA A 295 -7.38 -16.55 -8.63
CA ALA A 295 -6.58 -15.40 -8.17
C ALA A 295 -6.02 -14.59 -9.34
N ARG A 296 -5.40 -15.24 -10.33
CA ARG A 296 -4.86 -14.57 -11.52
C ARG A 296 -5.97 -13.93 -12.37
N LEU A 297 -7.09 -14.62 -12.56
CA LEU A 297 -8.24 -14.06 -13.26
C LEU A 297 -8.78 -12.82 -12.57
N PHE A 298 -8.93 -12.88 -11.24
CA PHE A 298 -9.40 -11.73 -10.44
C PHE A 298 -8.41 -10.57 -10.46
N GLN A 299 -7.11 -10.83 -10.28
CA GLN A 299 -6.05 -9.83 -10.35
C GLN A 299 -6.01 -9.15 -11.73
N ASN A 300 -6.18 -9.92 -12.81
CA ASN A 300 -6.25 -9.38 -14.16
C ASN A 300 -7.46 -8.46 -14.34
N TRP A 301 -8.64 -8.91 -13.91
CA TRP A 301 -9.87 -8.13 -14.00
C TRP A 301 -9.81 -6.86 -13.13
N LEU A 302 -9.23 -6.90 -11.94
CA LEU A 302 -9.09 -5.71 -11.06
C LEU A 302 -8.36 -4.54 -11.76
N HIS A 303 -7.49 -4.84 -12.71
CA HIS A 303 -6.70 -3.83 -13.43
C HIS A 303 -7.25 -3.55 -14.84
N SER A 304 -8.36 -4.18 -15.23
CA SER A 304 -9.05 -3.86 -16.48
C SER A 304 -9.68 -2.46 -16.45
N LEU A 305 -9.84 -1.85 -17.62
CA LEU A 305 -10.52 -0.56 -17.73
C LEU A 305 -11.91 -0.56 -17.06
N GLU A 306 -12.66 -1.66 -17.18
CA GLU A 306 -13.99 -1.82 -16.57
C GLU A 306 -13.91 -1.71 -15.03
N ALA A 307 -13.04 -2.48 -14.38
CA ALA A 307 -12.89 -2.45 -12.93
C ALA A 307 -12.32 -1.12 -12.44
N GLN A 308 -11.41 -0.53 -13.20
CA GLN A 308 -10.82 0.77 -12.88
C GLN A 308 -11.83 1.93 -13.06
N GLN A 309 -12.73 1.85 -14.04
CA GLN A 309 -13.82 2.81 -14.17
C GLN A 309 -14.84 2.65 -13.03
N LEU A 310 -15.14 1.41 -12.61
CA LEU A 310 -15.97 1.14 -11.44
C LEU A 310 -15.36 1.75 -10.15
N LEU A 311 -14.04 1.72 -10.00
CA LEU A 311 -13.33 2.35 -8.90
C LEU A 311 -13.60 3.86 -8.85
N VAL A 312 -13.47 4.55 -9.98
CA VAL A 312 -13.72 5.99 -10.09
C VAL A 312 -15.19 6.31 -9.83
N ASP A 313 -16.09 5.59 -10.48
CA ASP A 313 -17.52 5.90 -10.47
C ASP A 313 -18.19 5.59 -9.12
N PHE A 314 -17.85 4.48 -8.52
CA PHE A 314 -18.47 3.99 -7.29
C PHE A 314 -17.69 4.35 -6.03
N ALA A 315 -16.37 4.12 -6.03
CA ALA A 315 -15.55 4.31 -4.84
C ALA A 315 -15.03 5.75 -4.67
N ARG A 316 -15.12 6.60 -5.69
CA ARG A 316 -14.56 7.97 -5.71
C ARG A 316 -13.04 8.03 -5.49
N GLN A 317 -12.35 6.95 -5.79
CA GLN A 317 -10.89 6.88 -5.75
C GLN A 317 -10.32 7.12 -7.14
N HIS A 318 -9.07 7.56 -7.19
CA HIS A 318 -8.38 7.76 -8.46
C HIS A 318 -7.87 6.42 -9.00
N SER A 319 -8.00 6.24 -10.30
CA SER A 319 -7.40 5.14 -11.03
C SER A 319 -6.04 5.55 -11.59
N VAL A 320 -5.12 4.60 -11.67
CA VAL A 320 -3.85 4.76 -12.39
C VAL A 320 -3.93 4.31 -13.85
N HIS A 321 -5.08 3.77 -14.27
CA HIS A 321 -5.33 3.39 -15.64
C HIS A 321 -5.66 4.64 -16.47
N PRO A 322 -4.84 5.01 -17.49
CA PRO A 322 -4.93 6.32 -18.15
C PRO A 322 -6.17 6.53 -19.01
N LEU A 323 -6.91 5.46 -19.32
CA LEU A 323 -8.13 5.52 -20.12
C LEU A 323 -9.41 5.70 -19.28
N THR A 324 -9.31 5.70 -17.92
CA THR A 324 -10.46 6.00 -17.07
C THR A 324 -10.85 7.48 -17.17
N LYS A 325 -12.13 7.74 -16.97
CA LYS A 325 -12.69 9.09 -17.00
C LYS A 325 -13.13 9.49 -15.59
N GLU A 326 -12.65 10.62 -15.14
CA GLU A 326 -13.14 11.21 -13.89
C GLU A 326 -14.62 11.57 -13.99
N LYS A 327 -15.32 11.52 -12.86
CA LYS A 327 -16.70 11.97 -12.81
C LYS A 327 -16.80 13.48 -13.05
N PRO A 328 -17.86 13.94 -13.74
CA PRO A 328 -18.08 15.38 -13.92
C PRO A 328 -18.04 16.13 -12.58
N GLY A 329 -17.23 17.18 -12.49
CA GLY A 329 -17.06 18.00 -11.28
C GLY A 329 -16.08 17.43 -10.24
N ALA A 330 -15.54 16.22 -10.42
CA ALA A 330 -14.45 15.70 -9.59
C ALA A 330 -13.13 16.43 -9.93
N ARG A 331 -12.35 16.74 -8.91
CA ARG A 331 -10.97 17.22 -9.11
C ARG A 331 -10.09 16.07 -9.58
N ARG A 332 -9.34 16.32 -10.63
CA ARG A 332 -8.35 15.38 -11.14
C ARG A 332 -7.11 15.35 -10.25
N LEU A 333 -6.44 14.21 -10.21
CA LEU A 333 -5.23 14.07 -9.39
C LEU A 333 -4.12 15.05 -9.79
N ASP A 334 -4.00 15.38 -11.09
CA ASP A 334 -3.03 16.34 -11.63
C ASP A 334 -3.37 17.83 -11.32
N GLU A 335 -4.58 18.10 -10.82
CA GLU A 335 -5.01 19.42 -10.35
C GLU A 335 -4.76 19.63 -8.85
N ILE A 336 -4.29 18.59 -8.15
CA ILE A 336 -4.05 18.61 -6.72
C ILE A 336 -2.54 18.53 -6.49
N LYS A 337 -2.00 19.43 -5.66
CA LYS A 337 -0.62 19.31 -5.22
C LYS A 337 -0.48 18.11 -4.29
N VAL A 338 0.17 17.05 -4.76
CA VAL A 338 0.36 15.81 -4.00
C VAL A 338 1.82 15.62 -3.62
N TRP A 339 2.06 14.95 -2.49
CA TRP A 339 3.39 14.49 -2.11
C TRP A 339 3.68 13.13 -2.73
N LYS A 340 4.97 12.88 -2.97
CA LYS A 340 5.40 11.60 -3.56
C LYS A 340 5.29 10.48 -2.53
N ASP A 341 4.66 9.37 -2.95
CA ASP A 341 4.66 8.13 -2.18
C ASP A 341 6.06 7.48 -2.14
N ASP A 342 6.39 6.88 -1.01
CA ASP A 342 7.67 6.17 -0.77
C ASP A 342 7.44 4.94 0.12
N PRO A 343 6.90 3.86 -0.43
CA PRO A 343 6.64 2.63 0.34
C PRO A 343 7.86 2.06 1.05
N ALA A 344 9.06 2.18 0.45
CA ALA A 344 10.30 1.74 1.07
C ALA A 344 10.70 2.61 2.27
N GLY A 345 10.45 3.92 2.19
CA GLY A 345 10.63 4.83 3.32
C GLY A 345 9.64 4.53 4.43
N VAL A 346 8.38 4.29 4.11
CA VAL A 346 7.34 3.88 5.07
C VAL A 346 7.74 2.59 5.78
N GLU A 347 8.19 1.57 5.04
CA GLU A 347 8.62 0.28 5.62
C GLU A 347 9.73 0.46 6.65
N ARG A 348 10.77 1.22 6.30
CA ARG A 348 11.89 1.49 7.21
C ARG A 348 11.51 2.29 8.45
N ALA A 349 10.53 3.20 8.34
CA ALA A 349 10.14 4.11 9.41
C ALA A 349 8.95 3.60 10.25
N SER A 350 8.28 2.52 9.86
CA SER A 350 7.00 2.10 10.44
C SER A 350 7.04 1.89 11.96
N GLU A 351 8.04 1.21 12.48
CA GLU A 351 8.18 0.95 13.91
C GLU A 351 8.52 2.21 14.71
N GLU A 352 9.38 3.10 14.17
CA GLU A 352 9.64 4.40 14.76
C GLU A 352 8.35 5.24 14.82
N ILE A 353 7.60 5.25 13.72
CA ILE A 353 6.33 5.99 13.64
C ILE A 353 5.35 5.48 14.69
N LYS A 354 5.12 4.18 14.80
CA LYS A 354 4.22 3.59 15.80
C LYS A 354 4.61 4.01 17.21
N THR A 355 5.89 3.86 17.55
CA THR A 355 6.42 4.14 18.88
C THR A 355 6.34 5.63 19.24
N ARG A 356 6.89 6.50 18.39
CA ARG A 356 6.93 7.95 18.66
C ARG A 356 5.56 8.59 18.61
N TYR A 357 4.70 8.13 17.68
CA TYR A 357 3.33 8.62 17.60
C TYR A 357 2.56 8.33 18.89
N ALA A 358 2.62 7.10 19.40
CA ALA A 358 1.98 6.73 20.66
C ALA A 358 2.49 7.57 21.84
N GLN A 359 3.79 7.84 21.92
CA GLN A 359 4.38 8.72 22.95
C GLN A 359 3.89 10.17 22.84
N ILE A 360 3.86 10.74 21.63
CA ILE A 360 3.47 12.13 21.37
C ILE A 360 1.99 12.35 21.68
N PHE A 361 1.12 11.47 21.20
CA PHE A 361 -0.34 11.59 21.37
C PHE A 361 -0.85 10.94 22.67
N ARG A 362 -0.01 10.18 23.39
CA ARG A 362 -0.33 9.45 24.64
C ARG A 362 -1.47 8.45 24.45
N VAL A 363 -1.39 7.64 23.42
CA VAL A 363 -2.39 6.64 22.99
C VAL A 363 -1.77 5.28 22.76
#